data_099a458e7a48570eb0a1d6f277273a0d
#
_entry.id   099a458e7a48570eb0a1d6f277273a0d
#
_cell.length_a   1.000
_cell.length_b   1.000
_cell.length_c   1.000
_cell.angle_alpha   90.00
_cell.angle_beta   90.00
_cell.angle_gamma   90.00
#
_symmetry.space_group_name_H-M   'P 1'
#
loop_
_entity.id
_entity.type
_entity.pdbx_description
1 polymer ?
#
loop_
_entity_poly.entity_id
_entity_poly.type
_entity_poly.pdbx_seq_one_letter_code
_entity_poly.pdbx_strand_id
1 'polypeptide(L)'
;MEKLNRQQILSLPNGLTIIRIAAIPIILFLLFTSGRTDQILTSTLFLLVAGTDTLDGYFARRRGMVTTLGKFLDPLADKLLIVTSLIALIPARGIPAWMVIVIVGREISVTGLRGIAGSQGIIISASSLGKYKTVFEVASIFLLILEGNYFSIEFHQVGIGLLWVSMGLAIISAIDYFKRFLKTIIV
;
A
#
# COMPACT_ATOMS: atom_id res chain seq x y z
N MET A 1 -17.12 3.55 26.54
CA MET A 1 -15.90 4.05 25.86
C MET A 1 -14.72 3.74 26.79
N GLU A 2 -13.98 2.69 26.47
CA GLU A 2 -12.80 2.29 27.24
C GLU A 2 -11.70 3.34 27.01
N LYS A 3 -11.21 3.96 28.08
CA LYS A 3 -10.13 4.96 28.00
C LYS A 3 -8.87 4.25 27.49
N LEU A 4 -8.42 4.62 26.29
CA LEU A 4 -7.17 4.14 25.72
C LEU A 4 -6.02 4.42 26.70
N ASN A 5 -5.42 3.37 27.23
CA ASN A 5 -4.29 3.48 28.14
C ASN A 5 -3.06 3.94 27.36
N ARG A 6 -2.29 4.91 27.87
CA ARG A 6 -1.07 5.44 27.23
C ARG A 6 -0.07 4.34 26.81
N GLN A 7 -0.01 3.25 27.58
CA GLN A 7 0.84 2.09 27.25
C GLN A 7 0.35 1.30 26.01
N GLN A 8 -0.94 1.35 25.70
CA GLN A 8 -1.49 0.74 24.48
C GLN A 8 -1.23 1.60 23.22
N ILE A 9 -1.16 2.92 23.39
CA ILE A 9 -0.85 3.86 22.29
C ILE A 9 0.63 3.77 21.88
N LEU A 10 1.53 3.60 22.85
CA LEU A 10 2.98 3.52 22.66
C LEU A 10 3.51 2.09 22.47
N SER A 11 2.65 1.14 22.11
CA SER A 11 3.11 -0.21 21.75
C SER A 11 4.02 -0.16 20.50
N LEU A 12 5.04 -1.02 20.46
CA LEU A 12 5.99 -1.11 19.34
C LEU A 12 5.31 -1.13 17.95
N PRO A 13 4.23 -1.92 17.72
CA PRO A 13 3.52 -1.91 16.44
C PRO A 13 2.92 -0.54 16.09
N ASN A 14 2.24 0.11 17.04
CA ASN A 14 1.66 1.44 16.80
C ASN A 14 2.73 2.50 16.52
N GLY A 15 3.90 2.40 17.17
CA GLY A 15 5.05 3.28 16.91
C GLY A 15 5.53 3.18 15.47
N LEU A 16 5.64 1.96 14.92
CA LEU A 16 6.07 1.74 13.55
C LEU A 16 5.05 2.25 12.53
N THR A 17 3.75 2.09 12.82
CA THR A 17 2.69 2.68 11.99
C THR A 17 2.75 4.21 11.96
N ILE A 18 3.00 4.85 13.12
CA ILE A 18 3.17 6.31 13.21
C ILE A 18 4.40 6.76 12.43
N ILE A 19 5.54 6.05 12.55
CA ILE A 19 6.76 6.33 11.76
C ILE A 19 6.47 6.22 10.27
N ARG A 20 5.71 5.21 9.82
CA ARG A 20 5.30 5.05 8.43
C ARG A 20 4.49 6.25 7.94
N ILE A 21 3.50 6.68 8.69
CA ILE A 21 2.68 7.87 8.35
C ILE A 21 3.56 9.13 8.29
N ALA A 22 4.48 9.31 9.24
CA ALA A 22 5.40 10.43 9.27
C ALA A 22 6.44 10.40 8.12
N ALA A 23 6.79 9.21 7.62
CA ALA A 23 7.70 9.06 6.49
C ALA A 23 7.06 9.47 5.15
N ILE A 24 5.73 9.40 5.01
CA ILE A 24 5.03 9.76 3.76
C ILE A 24 5.39 11.17 3.30
N PRO A 25 5.21 12.25 4.08
CA PRO A 25 5.54 13.60 3.63
C PRO A 25 7.02 13.75 3.28
N ILE A 26 7.93 13.02 3.95
CA ILE A 26 9.35 13.04 3.65
C ILE A 26 9.61 12.40 2.28
N ILE A 27 9.03 11.24 2.00
CA ILE A 27 9.11 10.56 0.70
C ILE A 27 8.55 11.45 -0.41
N LEU A 28 7.40 12.09 -0.17
CA LEU A 28 6.79 13.00 -1.15
C LEU A 28 7.69 14.21 -1.42
N PHE A 29 8.27 14.81 -0.39
CA PHE A 29 9.21 15.93 -0.56
C PHE A 29 10.43 15.52 -1.39
N LEU A 30 11.07 14.41 -1.04
CA LEU A 30 12.24 13.89 -1.73
C LEU A 30 11.95 13.48 -3.17
N LEU A 31 10.74 13.01 -3.47
CA LEU A 31 10.33 12.58 -4.81
C LEU A 31 10.38 13.73 -5.82
N PHE A 32 10.16 14.97 -5.37
CA PHE A 32 10.21 16.17 -6.21
C PHE A 32 11.60 16.79 -6.29
N THR A 33 12.59 16.27 -5.57
CA THR A 33 13.99 16.69 -5.71
C THR A 33 14.61 16.03 -6.95
N SER A 34 15.52 16.73 -7.63
CA SER A 34 15.97 16.36 -8.97
C SER A 34 17.29 15.58 -9.00
N GLY A 35 17.88 15.28 -7.86
CA GLY A 35 19.20 14.64 -7.76
C GLY A 35 19.14 13.11 -7.87
N ARG A 36 20.14 12.50 -8.56
CA ARG A 36 20.25 11.02 -8.62
C ARG A 36 20.42 10.38 -7.24
N THR A 37 21.15 11.06 -6.35
CA THR A 37 21.32 10.62 -4.95
C THR A 37 19.98 10.63 -4.22
N ASP A 38 19.15 11.64 -4.48
CA ASP A 38 17.83 11.77 -3.87
C ASP A 38 16.88 10.68 -4.35
N GLN A 39 16.97 10.27 -5.62
CA GLN A 39 16.18 9.16 -6.17
C GLN A 39 16.53 7.83 -5.49
N ILE A 40 17.83 7.55 -5.30
CA ILE A 40 18.28 6.34 -4.59
C ILE A 40 17.85 6.39 -3.12
N LEU A 41 18.00 7.52 -2.46
CA LEU A 41 17.58 7.71 -1.07
C LEU A 41 16.07 7.52 -0.93
N THR A 42 15.29 8.18 -1.80
CA THR A 42 13.82 8.12 -1.77
C THR A 42 13.30 6.72 -2.05
N SER A 43 13.84 6.04 -3.08
CA SER A 43 13.44 4.67 -3.42
C SER A 43 13.79 3.68 -2.31
N THR A 44 14.96 3.82 -1.70
CA THR A 44 15.38 3.00 -0.57
C THR A 44 14.50 3.25 0.65
N LEU A 45 14.23 4.51 0.98
CA LEU A 45 13.34 4.89 2.09
C LEU A 45 11.92 4.34 1.87
N PHE A 46 11.39 4.50 0.65
CA PHE A 46 10.07 3.93 0.29
C PHE A 46 10.04 2.42 0.51
N LEU A 47 11.05 1.69 0.02
CA LEU A 47 11.11 0.23 0.15
C LEU A 47 11.23 -0.22 1.61
N LEU A 48 12.05 0.47 2.41
CA LEU A 48 12.17 0.20 3.84
C LEU A 48 10.83 0.42 4.55
N VAL A 49 10.17 1.55 4.29
CA VAL A 49 8.89 1.90 4.90
C VAL A 49 7.79 0.92 4.47
N ALA A 50 7.72 0.53 3.19
CA ALA A 50 6.78 -0.48 2.69
C ALA A 50 7.07 -1.88 3.26
N GLY A 51 8.35 -2.22 3.47
CA GLY A 51 8.78 -3.50 4.02
C GLY A 51 8.51 -3.66 5.52
N THR A 52 8.46 -2.56 6.29
CA THR A 52 8.20 -2.63 7.75
C THR A 52 6.84 -3.26 8.06
N ASP A 53 5.83 -3.09 7.21
CA ASP A 53 4.50 -3.70 7.41
C ASP A 53 4.56 -5.23 7.51
N THR A 54 5.37 -5.87 6.66
CA THR A 54 5.53 -7.32 6.67
C THR A 54 6.19 -7.81 7.97
N LEU A 55 7.14 -7.04 8.51
CA LEU A 55 7.84 -7.35 9.75
C LEU A 55 6.95 -7.10 10.97
N ASP A 56 6.21 -6.00 11.00
CA ASP A 56 5.33 -5.61 12.11
C ASP A 56 4.19 -6.60 12.29
N GLY A 57 3.56 -7.02 11.20
CA GLY A 57 2.53 -8.04 11.22
C GLY A 57 3.02 -9.41 11.73
N TYR A 58 4.29 -9.74 11.51
CA TYR A 58 4.90 -10.95 12.05
C TYR A 58 5.19 -10.85 13.55
N PHE A 59 5.80 -9.74 14.00
CA PHE A 59 6.15 -9.54 15.41
C PHE A 59 4.93 -9.31 16.30
N ALA A 60 3.92 -8.55 15.84
CA ALA A 60 2.69 -8.28 16.58
C ALA A 60 1.90 -9.57 16.85
N ARG A 61 1.80 -10.44 15.85
CA ARG A 61 1.12 -11.75 16.00
C ARG A 61 1.85 -12.69 16.95
N ARG A 62 3.18 -12.67 16.96
CA ARG A 62 4.00 -13.55 17.81
C ARG A 62 4.01 -13.11 19.27
N ARG A 63 3.79 -11.81 19.56
CA ARG A 63 3.81 -11.26 20.92
C ARG A 63 2.43 -10.98 21.51
N GLY A 64 1.33 -11.23 20.80
CA GLY A 64 -0.04 -11.00 21.28
C GLY A 64 -0.38 -9.53 21.57
N MET A 65 0.45 -8.57 21.10
CA MET A 65 0.30 -7.14 21.35
C MET A 65 -0.53 -6.44 20.26
N VAL A 66 -1.69 -6.99 19.94
CA VAL A 66 -2.57 -6.41 18.92
C VAL A 66 -3.52 -5.41 19.58
N THR A 67 -3.28 -4.12 19.36
CA THR A 67 -4.14 -3.05 19.88
C THR A 67 -5.31 -2.76 18.93
N THR A 68 -6.45 -2.30 19.46
CA THR A 68 -7.60 -1.88 18.65
C THR A 68 -7.22 -0.74 17.69
N LEU A 69 -6.38 0.19 18.15
CA LEU A 69 -5.89 1.31 17.37
C LEU A 69 -5.00 0.82 16.20
N GLY A 70 -4.06 -0.11 16.45
CA GLY A 70 -3.19 -0.70 15.44
C GLY A 70 -3.98 -1.41 14.33
N LYS A 71 -5.00 -2.19 14.70
CA LYS A 71 -5.89 -2.84 13.72
C LYS A 71 -6.51 -1.89 12.70
N PHE A 72 -6.73 -0.63 13.09
CA PHE A 72 -7.27 0.42 12.23
C PHE A 72 -6.18 1.19 11.48
N LEU A 73 -5.10 1.56 12.17
CA LEU A 73 -4.06 2.40 11.61
C LEU A 73 -3.16 1.66 10.62
N ASP A 74 -2.85 0.37 10.85
CA ASP A 74 -1.96 -0.38 9.98
C ASP A 74 -2.47 -0.48 8.53
N PRO A 75 -3.72 -0.93 8.26
CA PRO A 75 -4.23 -0.98 6.90
C PRO A 75 -4.41 0.41 6.26
N LEU A 76 -4.58 1.45 7.09
CA LEU A 76 -4.70 2.83 6.61
C LEU A 76 -3.34 3.38 6.18
N ALA A 77 -2.31 3.23 7.02
CA ALA A 77 -0.96 3.71 6.74
C ALA A 77 -0.37 3.07 5.48
N ASP A 78 -0.58 1.77 5.32
CA ASP A 78 -0.15 1.01 4.14
C ASP A 78 -0.74 1.56 2.85
N LYS A 79 -2.05 1.79 2.85
CA LYS A 79 -2.74 2.35 1.69
C LYS A 79 -2.37 3.80 1.43
N LEU A 80 -2.20 4.61 2.48
CA LEU A 80 -1.77 5.99 2.33
C LEU A 80 -0.40 6.05 1.66
N LEU A 81 0.58 5.24 2.07
CA LEU A 81 1.89 5.20 1.46
C LEU A 81 1.82 4.92 -0.05
N ILE A 82 1.10 3.87 -0.44
CA ILE A 82 0.98 3.46 -1.85
C ILE A 82 0.21 4.51 -2.67
N VAL A 83 -0.96 4.93 -2.19
CA VAL A 83 -1.83 5.87 -2.91
C VAL A 83 -1.15 7.22 -3.10
N THR A 84 -0.54 7.78 -2.05
CA THR A 84 0.13 9.08 -2.13
C THR A 84 1.35 9.02 -3.03
N SER A 85 2.13 7.91 -2.99
CA SER A 85 3.27 7.71 -3.89
C SER A 85 2.83 7.63 -5.35
N LEU A 86 1.79 6.86 -5.67
CA LEU A 86 1.25 6.77 -7.04
C LEU A 86 0.74 8.13 -7.54
N ILE A 87 0.01 8.88 -6.73
CA ILE A 87 -0.48 10.22 -7.10
C ILE A 87 0.69 11.16 -7.36
N ALA A 88 1.70 11.16 -6.51
CA ALA A 88 2.88 12.01 -6.65
C ALA A 88 3.74 11.65 -7.88
N LEU A 89 3.77 10.37 -8.27
CA LEU A 89 4.48 9.92 -9.47
C LEU A 89 3.84 10.44 -10.78
N ILE A 90 2.56 10.85 -10.77
CA ILE A 90 1.92 11.43 -11.97
C ILE A 90 2.72 12.65 -12.45
N PRO A 91 2.86 13.74 -11.67
CA PRO A 91 3.64 14.90 -12.10
C PRO A 91 5.16 14.66 -12.03
N ALA A 92 5.65 13.83 -11.12
CA ALA A 92 7.09 13.65 -10.91
C ALA A 92 7.75 12.75 -11.96
N ARG A 93 7.03 11.77 -12.51
CA ARG A 93 7.56 10.76 -13.42
C ARG A 93 6.69 10.52 -14.67
N GLY A 94 5.65 11.31 -14.87
CA GLY A 94 4.81 11.25 -16.06
C GLY A 94 4.01 9.95 -16.20
N ILE A 95 3.71 9.24 -15.10
CA ILE A 95 2.87 8.04 -15.19
C ILE A 95 1.43 8.41 -15.58
N PRO A 96 0.73 7.56 -16.35
CA PRO A 96 -0.63 7.87 -16.80
C PRO A 96 -1.61 7.98 -15.63
N ALA A 97 -2.23 9.16 -15.44
CA ALA A 97 -3.17 9.42 -14.35
C ALA A 97 -4.34 8.44 -14.31
N TRP A 98 -4.84 8.01 -15.48
CA TRP A 98 -5.96 7.06 -15.56
C TRP A 98 -5.61 5.70 -14.95
N MET A 99 -4.34 5.22 -15.05
CA MET A 99 -3.90 3.99 -14.40
C MET A 99 -3.97 4.11 -12.88
N VAL A 100 -3.51 5.25 -12.36
CA VAL A 100 -3.56 5.55 -10.93
C VAL A 100 -5.02 5.61 -10.45
N ILE A 101 -5.92 6.26 -11.22
CA ILE A 101 -7.35 6.32 -10.91
C ILE A 101 -7.95 4.90 -10.81
N VAL A 102 -7.65 4.00 -11.74
CA VAL A 102 -8.14 2.62 -11.71
C VAL A 102 -7.64 1.86 -10.48
N ILE A 103 -6.33 1.96 -10.20
CA ILE A 103 -5.71 1.27 -9.06
C ILE A 103 -6.29 1.79 -7.74
N VAL A 104 -6.32 3.11 -7.54
CA VAL A 104 -6.83 3.75 -6.32
C VAL A 104 -8.33 3.51 -6.14
N GLY A 105 -9.10 3.65 -7.22
CA GLY A 105 -10.54 3.38 -7.21
C GLY A 105 -10.85 1.94 -6.77
N ARG A 106 -10.06 0.98 -7.27
CA ARG A 106 -10.16 -0.43 -6.83
C ARG A 106 -9.81 -0.57 -5.34
N GLU A 107 -8.73 0.07 -4.86
CA GLU A 107 -8.34 -0.02 -3.46
C GLU A 107 -9.44 0.47 -2.52
N ILE A 108 -10.04 1.62 -2.85
CA ILE A 108 -11.13 2.20 -2.06
C ILE A 108 -12.36 1.29 -2.11
N SER A 109 -12.76 0.84 -3.30
CA SER A 109 -13.97 0.02 -3.51
C SER A 109 -13.88 -1.31 -2.75
N VAL A 110 -12.77 -2.04 -2.88
CA VAL A 110 -12.60 -3.32 -2.17
C VAL A 110 -12.48 -3.13 -0.66
N THR A 111 -11.90 -2.02 -0.21
CA THR A 111 -11.82 -1.71 1.23
C THR A 111 -13.20 -1.39 1.79
N GLY A 112 -13.99 -0.60 1.08
CA GLY A 112 -15.37 -0.30 1.44
C GLY A 112 -16.22 -1.57 1.54
N LEU A 113 -16.14 -2.44 0.52
CA LEU A 113 -16.84 -3.74 0.54
C LEU A 113 -16.44 -4.61 1.73
N ARG A 114 -15.15 -4.66 2.05
CA ARG A 114 -14.68 -5.41 3.23
C ARG A 114 -15.20 -4.81 4.53
N GLY A 115 -15.27 -3.48 4.61
CA GLY A 115 -15.85 -2.77 5.76
C GLY A 115 -17.33 -3.11 5.95
N ILE A 116 -18.11 -3.06 4.86
CA ILE A 116 -19.53 -3.41 4.87
C ILE A 116 -19.74 -4.89 5.25
N ALA A 117 -18.99 -5.81 4.63
CA ALA A 117 -19.07 -7.24 4.97
C ALA A 117 -18.72 -7.49 6.44
N GLY A 118 -17.64 -6.85 6.93
CA GLY A 118 -17.20 -6.97 8.32
C GLY A 118 -18.22 -6.45 9.34
N SER A 119 -18.97 -5.38 9.03
CA SER A 119 -20.04 -4.87 9.89
C SER A 119 -21.23 -5.83 10.00
N GLN A 120 -21.39 -6.71 9.02
CA GLN A 120 -22.40 -7.77 9.00
C GLN A 120 -21.87 -9.12 9.52
N GLY A 121 -20.66 -9.16 10.09
CA GLY A 121 -20.03 -10.38 10.57
C GLY A 121 -19.51 -11.30 9.46
N ILE A 122 -19.53 -10.87 8.20
CA ILE A 122 -19.08 -11.65 7.04
C ILE A 122 -17.58 -11.44 6.83
N ILE A 123 -16.79 -12.52 6.98
CA ILE A 123 -15.35 -12.48 6.75
C ILE A 123 -15.04 -12.94 5.33
N ILE A 124 -14.69 -11.98 4.45
CA ILE A 124 -14.21 -12.30 3.09
C ILE A 124 -12.69 -12.38 3.13
N SER A 125 -12.14 -13.58 2.95
CA SER A 125 -10.69 -13.81 2.92
C SER A 125 -10.01 -13.11 1.74
N ALA A 126 -8.77 -12.65 1.95
CA ALA A 126 -7.98 -12.04 0.88
C ALA A 126 -7.65 -13.08 -0.21
N SER A 127 -7.86 -12.73 -1.48
CA SER A 127 -7.46 -13.58 -2.60
C SER A 127 -5.94 -13.57 -2.76
N SER A 128 -5.36 -14.68 -3.24
CA SER A 128 -3.93 -14.74 -3.56
C SER A 128 -3.53 -13.69 -4.61
N LEU A 129 -4.41 -13.40 -5.57
CA LEU A 129 -4.21 -12.36 -6.58
C LEU A 129 -4.05 -10.96 -5.95
N GLY A 130 -4.76 -10.69 -4.86
CA GLY A 130 -4.61 -9.43 -4.12
C GLY A 130 -3.22 -9.26 -3.48
N LYS A 131 -2.55 -10.35 -3.10
CA LYS A 131 -1.18 -10.31 -2.56
C LYS A 131 -0.16 -10.02 -3.66
N TYR A 132 -0.26 -10.75 -4.79
CA TYR A 132 0.63 -10.52 -5.94
C TYR A 132 0.50 -9.10 -6.48
N LYS A 133 -0.73 -8.58 -6.61
CA LYS A 133 -0.97 -7.20 -7.00
C LYS A 133 -0.13 -6.22 -6.17
N THR A 134 -0.15 -6.32 -4.85
CA THR A 134 0.60 -5.41 -3.95
C THR A 134 2.11 -5.52 -4.16
N VAL A 135 2.64 -6.73 -4.37
CA VAL A 135 4.07 -6.93 -4.66
C VAL A 135 4.48 -6.22 -5.95
N PHE A 136 3.71 -6.39 -7.03
CA PHE A 136 3.97 -5.72 -8.30
C PHE A 136 3.83 -4.20 -8.19
N GLU A 137 2.90 -3.72 -7.40
CA GLU A 137 2.67 -2.30 -7.15
C GLU A 137 3.85 -1.65 -6.41
N VAL A 138 4.31 -2.28 -5.32
CA VAL A 138 5.48 -1.81 -4.56
C VAL A 138 6.73 -1.84 -5.43
N ALA A 139 6.97 -2.92 -6.19
CA ALA A 139 8.10 -3.03 -7.09
C ALA A 139 8.05 -1.97 -8.21
N SER A 140 6.87 -1.71 -8.77
CA SER A 140 6.67 -0.66 -9.77
C SER A 140 7.00 0.72 -9.20
N ILE A 141 6.43 1.08 -8.04
CA ILE A 141 6.67 2.38 -7.40
C ILE A 141 8.16 2.56 -7.11
N PHE A 142 8.82 1.53 -6.58
CA PHE A 142 10.26 1.56 -6.30
C PHE A 142 11.08 1.89 -7.56
N LEU A 143 10.82 1.20 -8.68
CA LEU A 143 11.55 1.42 -9.94
C LEU A 143 11.22 2.80 -10.56
N LEU A 144 9.99 3.26 -10.43
CA LEU A 144 9.56 4.57 -10.92
C LEU A 144 10.19 5.71 -10.11
N ILE A 145 10.38 5.53 -8.79
CA ILE A 145 11.11 6.50 -7.96
C ILE A 145 12.57 6.52 -8.32
N LEU A 146 13.19 5.34 -8.44
CA LEU A 146 14.62 5.19 -8.70
C LEU A 146 15.02 5.76 -10.05
N GLU A 147 14.13 5.64 -11.06
CA GLU A 147 14.30 6.19 -12.41
C GLU A 147 15.75 6.07 -12.99
N GLY A 148 15.91 6.11 -14.28
CA GLY A 148 17.22 6.11 -14.91
C GLY A 148 17.64 4.76 -15.51
N ASN A 149 18.82 4.77 -16.14
CA ASN A 149 19.41 3.61 -16.78
C ASN A 149 20.43 2.94 -15.84
N TYR A 150 20.13 1.72 -15.43
CA TYR A 150 21.01 0.87 -14.64
C TYR A 150 21.20 -0.46 -15.36
N PHE A 151 22.45 -0.87 -15.55
CA PHE A 151 22.80 -2.11 -16.25
C PHE A 151 22.18 -2.22 -17.67
N SER A 152 22.11 -1.11 -18.41
CA SER A 152 21.45 -1.01 -19.74
C SER A 152 19.94 -1.26 -19.72
N ILE A 153 19.30 -1.24 -18.55
CA ILE A 153 17.85 -1.37 -18.38
C ILE A 153 17.27 -0.01 -17.98
N GLU A 154 16.26 0.43 -18.70
CA GLU A 154 15.51 1.65 -18.38
C GLU A 154 14.45 1.35 -17.31
N PHE A 155 14.74 1.69 -16.07
CA PHE A 155 13.90 1.35 -14.92
C PHE A 155 12.53 2.01 -14.99
N HIS A 156 12.41 3.15 -15.64
CA HIS A 156 11.12 3.78 -15.87
C HIS A 156 10.17 2.88 -16.69
N GLN A 157 10.65 2.33 -17.81
CA GLN A 157 9.84 1.44 -18.66
C GLN A 157 9.46 0.15 -17.94
N VAL A 158 10.41 -0.46 -17.22
CA VAL A 158 10.12 -1.65 -16.40
C VAL A 158 9.09 -1.32 -15.32
N GLY A 159 9.23 -0.17 -14.65
CA GLY A 159 8.27 0.29 -13.64
C GLY A 159 6.85 0.46 -14.20
N ILE A 160 6.72 1.09 -15.37
CA ILE A 160 5.43 1.20 -16.08
C ILE A 160 4.88 -0.18 -16.44
N GLY A 161 5.72 -1.10 -16.94
CA GLY A 161 5.31 -2.48 -17.25
C GLY A 161 4.76 -3.22 -16.01
N LEU A 162 5.44 -3.11 -14.86
CA LEU A 162 4.97 -3.69 -13.61
C LEU A 162 3.67 -3.03 -13.11
N LEU A 163 3.49 -1.72 -13.35
CA LEU A 163 2.26 -1.01 -13.01
C LEU A 163 1.07 -1.54 -13.83
N TRP A 164 1.27 -1.84 -15.12
CA TRP A 164 0.28 -2.50 -15.96
C TRP A 164 -0.11 -3.87 -15.42
N VAL A 165 0.86 -4.69 -15.03
CA VAL A 165 0.62 -6.01 -14.43
C VAL A 165 -0.17 -5.86 -13.13
N SER A 166 0.26 -4.93 -12.25
CA SER A 166 -0.44 -4.66 -10.98
C SER A 166 -1.89 -4.23 -11.23
N MET A 167 -2.13 -3.32 -12.18
CA MET A 167 -3.47 -2.87 -12.54
C MET A 167 -4.36 -4.02 -13.05
N GLY A 168 -3.83 -4.87 -13.92
CA GLY A 168 -4.55 -6.06 -14.43
C GLY A 168 -4.95 -7.00 -13.28
N LEU A 169 -4.01 -7.33 -12.39
CA LEU A 169 -4.28 -8.13 -11.19
C LEU A 169 -5.28 -7.45 -10.25
N ALA A 170 -5.21 -6.12 -10.13
CA ALA A 170 -6.14 -5.32 -9.34
C ALA A 170 -7.58 -5.47 -9.85
N ILE A 171 -7.79 -5.33 -11.15
CA ILE A 171 -9.12 -5.47 -11.78
C ILE A 171 -9.65 -6.89 -11.59
N ILE A 172 -8.85 -7.92 -11.93
CA ILE A 172 -9.27 -9.32 -11.81
C ILE A 172 -9.64 -9.67 -10.37
N SER A 173 -8.81 -9.24 -9.41
CA SER A 173 -9.08 -9.49 -7.99
C SER A 173 -10.31 -8.72 -7.49
N ALA A 174 -10.59 -7.52 -8.01
CA ALA A 174 -11.80 -6.78 -7.66
C ALA A 174 -13.05 -7.51 -8.13
N ILE A 175 -13.07 -7.98 -9.38
CA ILE A 175 -14.20 -8.74 -9.94
C ILE A 175 -14.47 -10.00 -9.11
N ASP A 176 -13.43 -10.74 -8.72
CA ASP A 176 -13.56 -11.91 -7.84
C ASP A 176 -14.16 -11.54 -6.47
N TYR A 177 -13.70 -10.42 -5.89
CA TYR A 177 -14.23 -9.90 -4.62
C TYR A 177 -15.71 -9.54 -4.71
N PHE A 178 -16.11 -8.79 -5.75
CA PHE A 178 -17.50 -8.41 -5.98
C PHE A 178 -18.39 -9.63 -6.18
N LYS A 179 -17.95 -10.60 -6.96
CA LYS A 179 -18.71 -11.86 -7.18
C LYS A 179 -18.95 -12.62 -5.87
N ARG A 180 -17.92 -12.75 -5.04
CA ARG A 180 -18.03 -13.42 -3.73
C ARG A 180 -18.94 -12.66 -2.78
N PHE A 181 -18.83 -11.32 -2.74
CA PHE A 181 -19.66 -10.47 -1.91
C PHE A 181 -21.15 -10.59 -2.30
N LEU A 182 -21.45 -10.45 -3.59
CA LEU A 182 -22.82 -10.59 -4.09
C LEU A 182 -23.39 -11.98 -3.80
N LYS A 183 -22.62 -13.05 -4.02
CA LYS A 183 -23.06 -14.41 -3.73
C LYS A 183 -23.38 -14.63 -2.25
N THR A 184 -22.69 -13.93 -1.34
CA THR A 184 -22.89 -14.08 0.11
C THR A 184 -24.08 -13.27 0.62
N ILE A 185 -24.50 -12.19 -0.10
CA ILE A 185 -25.63 -11.35 0.31
C ILE A 185 -26.97 -11.83 -0.31
N ILE A 186 -26.91 -12.42 -1.51
CA ILE A 186 -28.11 -12.84 -2.25
C ILE A 186 -28.61 -14.24 -1.81
N VAL A 187 -27.79 -14.98 -1.06
CA VAL A 187 -28.16 -16.27 -0.46
C VAL A 187 -28.50 -16.09 1.00
#